data_10422dd9bd79ff18d4ef3c791fa45338
#
_entry.id   10422dd9bd79ff18d4ef3c791fa45338
#
_cell.length_a   1.000
_cell.length_b   1.000
_cell.length_c   1.000
_cell.angle_alpha   90.00
_cell.angle_beta   90.00
_cell.angle_gamma   90.00
#
_symmetry.space_group_name_H-M   'P 1'
#
loop_
_entity.id
_entity.type
_entity.pdbx_description
1 polymer ?
#
loop_
_entity_poly.entity_id
_entity_poly.type
_entity_poly.pdbx_seq_one_letter_code
_entity_poly.pdbx_strand_id
1 'polypeptide(L)'
;MLVHDSTAELWSDSTVTCVLVPHGHQIEVELRNAGGSAFLRKTVPTRQAALNEAEYLRLLLRAAGRSTPTRGLKPFALVIEDDRDNCNALIEALRLSGMRALGCRSGAEGLCLGRELAPDLIVMDYRLPDVSGAEVCGRLREFPETAGTPIIAITTSPEVLRAEGCVADAVLTKPCQIDTLIAAARLFVPHLACGADVAS
;
A
#
# COMPACT_ATOMS: atom_id res chain seq x y z
N MET A 1 10.71 12.31 -28.02
CA MET A 1 11.31 11.48 -26.97
C MET A 1 10.54 10.18 -26.96
N LEU A 2 11.20 9.08 -27.38
CA LEU A 2 10.58 7.81 -27.72
C LEU A 2 9.95 7.17 -26.47
N VAL A 3 8.63 7.03 -26.48
CA VAL A 3 7.90 6.16 -25.56
C VAL A 3 8.31 4.73 -25.95
N HIS A 4 9.00 4.03 -25.07
CA HIS A 4 9.25 2.60 -25.26
C HIS A 4 7.91 1.87 -25.25
N ASP A 5 7.52 1.39 -26.41
CA ASP A 5 6.28 0.68 -26.73
C ASP A 5 6.37 -0.80 -26.31
N SER A 6 7.02 -1.07 -25.18
CA SER A 6 7.24 -2.43 -24.71
C SER A 6 6.37 -2.73 -23.48
N THR A 7 5.61 -3.80 -23.58
CA THR A 7 4.91 -4.45 -22.47
C THR A 7 5.91 -4.73 -21.34
N ALA A 8 5.59 -4.30 -20.13
CA ALA A 8 6.42 -4.53 -18.95
C ALA A 8 5.72 -5.50 -17.99
N GLU A 9 6.35 -6.62 -17.70
CA GLU A 9 5.91 -7.52 -16.63
C GLU A 9 6.20 -6.87 -15.28
N LEU A 10 5.19 -6.81 -14.40
CA LEU A 10 5.34 -6.28 -13.05
C LEU A 10 5.56 -7.38 -12.02
N TRP A 11 4.80 -8.46 -12.14
CA TRP A 11 4.91 -9.64 -11.29
C TRP A 11 4.24 -10.83 -11.96
N SER A 12 4.70 -12.02 -11.62
CA SER A 12 4.08 -13.28 -12.03
C SER A 12 4.17 -14.33 -10.92
N ASP A 13 3.26 -15.27 -10.94
CA ASP A 13 3.33 -16.53 -10.22
C ASP A 13 3.10 -17.70 -11.19
N SER A 14 2.93 -18.92 -10.67
CA SER A 14 2.72 -20.11 -11.50
C SER A 14 1.42 -20.09 -12.30
N THR A 15 0.49 -19.19 -12.00
CA THR A 15 -0.86 -19.18 -12.57
C THR A 15 -1.26 -17.87 -13.23
N VAL A 16 -0.71 -16.74 -12.77
CA VAL A 16 -1.08 -15.39 -13.22
C VAL A 16 0.13 -14.50 -13.38
N THR A 17 0.15 -13.76 -14.48
CA THR A 17 1.13 -12.71 -14.76
C THR A 17 0.42 -11.37 -14.88
N CYS A 18 0.93 -10.32 -14.24
CA CYS A 18 0.48 -8.95 -14.41
C CYS A 18 1.45 -8.20 -15.31
N VAL A 19 0.92 -7.60 -16.36
CA VAL A 19 1.70 -6.81 -17.32
C VAL A 19 1.11 -5.42 -17.52
N LEU A 20 1.97 -4.45 -17.80
CA LEU A 20 1.58 -3.13 -18.28
C LEU A 20 1.72 -3.08 -19.79
N VAL A 21 0.65 -2.71 -20.47
CA VAL A 21 0.61 -2.57 -21.92
C VAL A 21 0.38 -1.08 -22.24
N PRO A 22 1.29 -0.41 -22.94
CA PRO A 22 1.06 0.95 -23.42
C PRO A 22 -0.15 0.99 -24.35
N HIS A 23 -1.04 1.95 -24.15
CA HIS A 23 -2.25 2.14 -24.96
C HIS A 23 -2.46 3.64 -25.27
N GLY A 24 -1.74 4.15 -26.26
CA GLY A 24 -1.72 5.57 -26.58
C GLY A 24 -1.15 6.42 -25.46
N HIS A 25 -1.97 7.32 -24.88
CA HIS A 25 -1.60 8.14 -23.72
C HIS A 25 -1.96 7.49 -22.36
N GLN A 26 -2.52 6.29 -22.39
CA GLN A 26 -2.95 5.55 -21.22
C GLN A 26 -2.12 4.27 -21.08
N ILE A 27 -2.31 3.57 -19.98
CA ILE A 27 -1.67 2.29 -19.73
C ILE A 27 -2.77 1.29 -19.38
N GLU A 28 -2.75 0.14 -20.01
CA GLU A 28 -3.60 -0.98 -19.67
C GLU A 28 -2.86 -1.91 -18.72
N VAL A 29 -3.48 -2.23 -17.59
CA VAL A 29 -3.04 -3.27 -16.66
C VAL A 29 -3.76 -4.55 -17.04
N GLU A 30 -3.01 -5.58 -17.41
CA GLU A 30 -3.57 -6.88 -17.76
C GLU A 30 -3.16 -7.95 -16.75
N LEU A 31 -4.12 -8.80 -16.37
CA LEU A 31 -3.82 -10.10 -15.76
C LEU A 31 -3.94 -11.19 -16.82
N ARG A 32 -2.88 -11.96 -17.00
CA ARG A 32 -2.77 -13.07 -17.94
C ARG A 32 -2.65 -14.40 -17.20
N ASN A 33 -3.30 -15.44 -17.71
CA ASN A 33 -3.12 -16.80 -17.23
C ASN A 33 -1.77 -17.39 -17.69
N ALA A 34 -1.44 -18.59 -17.22
CA ALA A 34 -0.20 -19.29 -17.59
C ALA A 34 -0.05 -19.54 -19.11
N GLY A 35 -1.14 -19.53 -19.86
CA GLY A 35 -1.15 -19.61 -21.32
C GLY A 35 -0.99 -18.27 -22.04
N GLY A 36 -0.76 -17.17 -21.30
CA GLY A 36 -0.56 -15.82 -21.82
C GLY A 36 -1.83 -15.08 -22.21
N SER A 37 -3.01 -15.68 -22.06
CA SER A 37 -4.29 -15.05 -22.37
C SER A 37 -4.73 -14.10 -21.26
N ALA A 38 -5.05 -12.85 -21.61
CA ALA A 38 -5.56 -11.87 -20.66
C ALA A 38 -7.01 -12.20 -20.28
N PHE A 39 -7.28 -12.27 -18.99
CA PHE A 39 -8.62 -12.48 -18.43
C PHE A 39 -9.16 -11.28 -17.67
N LEU A 40 -8.31 -10.28 -17.37
CA LEU A 40 -8.69 -8.99 -16.80
C LEU A 40 -7.87 -7.91 -17.48
N ARG A 41 -8.53 -6.79 -17.81
CA ARG A 41 -7.92 -5.59 -18.37
C ARG A 41 -8.50 -4.37 -17.71
N LYS A 42 -7.65 -3.40 -17.36
CA LYS A 42 -8.07 -2.11 -16.82
C LYS A 42 -7.17 -1.00 -17.32
N THR A 43 -7.77 -0.05 -18.01
CA THR A 43 -7.05 1.12 -18.52
C THR A 43 -7.00 2.23 -17.48
N VAL A 44 -5.83 2.81 -17.27
CA VAL A 44 -5.58 3.87 -16.32
C VAL A 44 -4.75 5.00 -16.95
N PRO A 45 -4.89 6.26 -16.45
CA PRO A 45 -4.33 7.41 -17.13
C PRO A 45 -2.82 7.59 -16.96
N THR A 46 -2.21 7.01 -15.93
CA THR A 46 -0.81 7.23 -15.61
C THR A 46 -0.10 5.95 -15.21
N ARG A 47 1.23 5.93 -15.36
CA ARG A 47 2.07 4.81 -14.90
C ARG A 47 1.91 4.55 -13.40
N GLN A 48 1.79 5.60 -12.59
CA GLN A 48 1.59 5.46 -11.14
C GLN A 48 0.25 4.81 -10.82
N ALA A 49 -0.82 5.22 -11.51
CA ALA A 49 -2.13 4.58 -11.36
C ALA A 49 -2.09 3.10 -11.79
N ALA A 50 -1.32 2.76 -12.82
CA ALA A 50 -1.16 1.38 -13.26
C ALA A 50 -0.41 0.52 -12.24
N LEU A 51 0.64 1.06 -11.60
CA LEU A 51 1.36 0.37 -10.53
C LEU A 51 0.47 0.13 -9.30
N ASN A 52 -0.34 1.12 -8.92
CA ASN A 52 -1.30 0.99 -7.82
C ASN A 52 -2.35 -0.08 -8.12
N GLU A 53 -2.91 -0.05 -9.33
CA GLU A 53 -3.90 -1.04 -9.77
C GLU A 53 -3.34 -2.46 -9.81
N ALA A 54 -2.14 -2.63 -10.34
CA ALA A 54 -1.47 -3.93 -10.40
C ALA A 54 -1.23 -4.51 -9.00
N GLU A 55 -0.86 -3.65 -8.03
CA GLU A 55 -0.66 -4.06 -6.65
C GLU A 55 -1.99 -4.41 -5.98
N TYR A 56 -3.04 -3.60 -6.18
CA TYR A 56 -4.38 -3.91 -5.71
C TYR A 56 -4.88 -5.28 -6.21
N LEU A 57 -4.76 -5.53 -7.52
CA LEU A 57 -5.15 -6.81 -8.12
C LEU A 57 -4.36 -7.98 -7.55
N ARG A 58 -3.07 -7.80 -7.30
CA ARG A 58 -2.23 -8.82 -6.68
C ARG A 58 -2.72 -9.18 -5.28
N LEU A 59 -3.07 -8.19 -4.49
CA LEU A 59 -3.54 -8.39 -3.13
C LEU A 59 -4.91 -9.05 -3.11
N LEU A 60 -5.82 -8.67 -4.02
CA LEU A 60 -7.12 -9.34 -4.19
C LEU A 60 -6.96 -10.83 -4.55
N LEU A 61 -6.04 -11.16 -5.45
CA LEU A 61 -5.76 -12.56 -5.80
C LEU A 61 -5.23 -13.35 -4.61
N ARG A 62 -4.40 -12.72 -3.79
CA ARG A 62 -3.89 -13.32 -2.55
C ARG A 62 -5.01 -13.55 -1.54
N ALA A 63 -5.87 -12.57 -1.30
CA ALA A 63 -7.02 -12.67 -0.41
C ALA A 63 -8.03 -13.73 -0.85
N ALA A 64 -8.17 -13.94 -2.16
CA ALA A 64 -9.00 -14.99 -2.75
C ALA A 64 -8.41 -16.41 -2.62
N GLY A 65 -7.34 -16.61 -1.84
CA GLY A 65 -6.69 -17.92 -1.62
C GLY A 65 -5.91 -18.45 -2.83
N ARG A 66 -5.68 -17.61 -3.84
CA ARG A 66 -4.77 -17.94 -4.95
C ARG A 66 -3.36 -17.70 -4.44
N SER A 67 -2.60 -18.78 -4.31
CA SER A 67 -1.23 -18.76 -3.80
C SER A 67 -0.35 -17.90 -4.71
N THR A 68 -0.13 -16.64 -4.31
CA THR A 68 1.06 -15.94 -4.76
C THR A 68 2.21 -16.42 -3.86
N PRO A 69 3.38 -16.79 -4.39
CA PRO A 69 4.47 -17.28 -3.56
C PRO A 69 4.88 -16.20 -2.56
N THR A 70 4.70 -16.50 -1.26
CA THR A 70 5.08 -15.60 -0.16
C THR A 70 6.61 -15.54 0.06
N ARG A 71 7.36 -16.39 -0.61
CA ARG A 71 8.82 -16.45 -0.45
C ARG A 71 9.48 -15.37 -1.30
N GLY A 72 9.91 -14.27 -0.66
CA GLY A 72 10.61 -13.15 -1.30
C GLY A 72 9.75 -11.92 -1.59
N LEU A 73 8.49 -11.87 -1.16
CA LEU A 73 7.65 -10.68 -1.31
C LEU A 73 8.07 -9.58 -0.33
N LYS A 74 8.23 -8.38 -0.86
CA LYS A 74 8.41 -7.18 -0.05
C LYS A 74 7.19 -6.98 0.86
N PRO A 75 7.37 -6.52 2.11
CA PRO A 75 6.25 -6.17 2.99
C PRO A 75 5.30 -5.18 2.35
N PHE A 76 4.03 -5.24 2.75
CA PHE A 76 2.97 -4.41 2.18
C PHE A 76 2.43 -3.41 3.21
N ALA A 77 2.40 -2.13 2.84
CA ALA A 77 1.81 -1.06 3.63
C ALA A 77 0.52 -0.54 3.00
N LEU A 78 -0.50 -0.33 3.82
CA LEU A 78 -1.71 0.42 3.48
C LEU A 78 -1.56 1.85 4.02
N VAL A 79 -1.74 2.86 3.14
CA VAL A 79 -1.74 4.28 3.51
C VAL A 79 -3.16 4.80 3.44
N ILE A 80 -3.66 5.41 4.53
CA ILE A 80 -4.99 6.03 4.64
C ILE A 80 -4.78 7.53 4.86
N GLU A 81 -4.92 8.34 3.81
CA GLU A 81 -4.67 9.79 3.85
C GLU A 81 -5.58 10.46 2.82
N ASP A 82 -6.40 11.40 3.23
CA ASP A 82 -7.40 12.06 2.38
C ASP A 82 -6.79 13.04 1.38
N ASP A 83 -5.68 13.71 1.74
CA ASP A 83 -4.94 14.54 0.82
C ASP A 83 -4.16 13.67 -0.18
N ARG A 84 -4.42 13.92 -1.46
CA ARG A 84 -3.84 13.13 -2.56
C ARG A 84 -2.32 13.24 -2.63
N ASP A 85 -1.78 14.44 -2.42
CA ASP A 85 -0.35 14.68 -2.60
C ASP A 85 0.43 14.10 -1.42
N ASN A 86 -0.09 14.24 -0.19
CA ASN A 86 0.44 13.58 0.99
C ASN A 86 0.39 12.06 0.86
N CYS A 87 -0.76 11.51 0.44
CA CYS A 87 -0.91 10.07 0.22
C CYS A 87 0.14 9.54 -0.76
N ASN A 88 0.31 10.21 -1.91
CA ASN A 88 1.32 9.83 -2.90
C ASN A 88 2.75 9.93 -2.36
N ALA A 89 3.07 10.97 -1.58
CA ALA A 89 4.39 11.14 -0.97
C ALA A 89 4.70 10.03 0.03
N LEU A 90 3.74 9.66 0.88
CA LEU A 90 3.88 8.55 1.84
C LEU A 90 4.07 7.21 1.12
N ILE A 91 3.28 6.94 0.07
CA ILE A 91 3.40 5.72 -0.75
C ILE A 91 4.79 5.64 -1.38
N GLU A 92 5.26 6.73 -1.98
CA GLU A 92 6.56 6.76 -2.64
C GLU A 92 7.70 6.55 -1.64
N ALA A 93 7.64 7.18 -0.47
CA ALA A 93 8.60 7.00 0.60
C ALA A 93 8.69 5.53 1.06
N LEU A 94 7.54 4.89 1.29
CA LEU A 94 7.47 3.48 1.67
C LEU A 94 8.00 2.55 0.57
N ARG A 95 7.74 2.87 -0.70
CA ARG A 95 8.27 2.11 -1.84
C ARG A 95 9.78 2.23 -1.98
N LEU A 96 10.32 3.42 -1.81
CA LEU A 96 11.76 3.66 -1.82
C LEU A 96 12.46 2.94 -0.66
N SER A 97 11.77 2.75 0.48
CA SER A 97 12.30 1.97 1.60
C SER A 97 12.24 0.45 1.40
N GLY A 98 11.70 -0.01 0.28
CA GLY A 98 11.61 -1.43 -0.06
C GLY A 98 10.29 -2.10 0.23
N MET A 99 9.26 -1.36 0.68
CA MET A 99 7.90 -1.88 0.83
C MET A 99 7.12 -1.85 -0.49
N ARG A 100 6.06 -2.63 -0.58
CA ARG A 100 4.93 -2.37 -1.48
C ARG A 100 3.98 -1.45 -0.73
N ALA A 101 3.33 -0.53 -1.42
CA ALA A 101 2.38 0.36 -0.77
C ALA A 101 1.18 0.66 -1.67
N LEU A 102 0.00 0.72 -1.06
CA LEU A 102 -1.26 1.15 -1.66
C LEU A 102 -1.85 2.25 -0.78
N GLY A 103 -2.48 3.25 -1.41
CA GLY A 103 -3.17 4.32 -0.69
C GLY A 103 -4.66 4.33 -0.94
N CYS A 104 -5.40 4.76 0.07
CA CYS A 104 -6.81 5.11 -0.01
C CYS A 104 -7.07 6.46 0.65
N ARG A 105 -8.22 7.05 0.38
CA ARG A 105 -8.49 8.45 0.73
C ARG A 105 -9.62 8.65 1.73
N SER A 106 -10.09 7.58 2.33
CA SER A 106 -11.13 7.63 3.38
C SER A 106 -10.93 6.52 4.40
N GLY A 107 -11.40 6.73 5.62
CA GLY A 107 -11.36 5.73 6.67
C GLY A 107 -12.19 4.51 6.33
N ALA A 108 -13.36 4.69 5.72
CA ALA A 108 -14.23 3.60 5.29
C ALA A 108 -13.55 2.70 4.24
N GLU A 109 -12.88 3.30 3.24
CA GLU A 109 -12.10 2.56 2.25
C GLU A 109 -10.91 1.85 2.90
N GLY A 110 -10.21 2.52 3.84
CA GLY A 110 -9.10 1.96 4.60
C GLY A 110 -9.51 0.73 5.42
N LEU A 111 -10.66 0.75 6.06
CA LEU A 111 -11.22 -0.41 6.78
C LEU A 111 -11.50 -1.58 5.85
N CYS A 112 -12.11 -1.32 4.69
CA CYS A 112 -12.40 -2.34 3.69
C CYS A 112 -11.10 -2.98 3.17
N LEU A 113 -10.17 -2.15 2.69
CA LEU A 113 -8.88 -2.61 2.16
C LEU A 113 -8.00 -3.29 3.22
N GLY A 114 -7.99 -2.79 4.45
CA GLY A 114 -7.27 -3.39 5.57
C GLY A 114 -7.70 -4.85 5.79
N ARG A 115 -9.00 -5.09 5.84
CA ARG A 115 -9.58 -6.42 6.01
C ARG A 115 -9.33 -7.34 4.81
N GLU A 116 -9.49 -6.80 3.57
CA GLU A 116 -9.32 -7.60 2.35
C GLU A 116 -7.86 -7.97 2.07
N LEU A 117 -6.94 -7.06 2.37
CA LEU A 117 -5.55 -7.15 1.93
C LEU A 117 -4.58 -7.61 3.02
N ALA A 118 -5.00 -7.61 4.29
CA ALA A 118 -4.18 -7.99 5.44
C ALA A 118 -2.75 -7.39 5.37
N PRO A 119 -2.59 -6.04 5.45
CA PRO A 119 -1.30 -5.39 5.30
C PRO A 119 -0.33 -5.74 6.43
N ASP A 120 0.97 -5.66 6.16
CA ASP A 120 2.03 -5.83 7.15
C ASP A 120 2.26 -4.54 7.98
N LEU A 121 1.76 -3.40 7.48
CA LEU A 121 1.81 -2.09 8.13
C LEU A 121 0.65 -1.22 7.67
N ILE A 122 0.06 -0.46 8.57
CA ILE A 122 -0.91 0.60 8.25
C ILE A 122 -0.30 1.95 8.65
N VAL A 123 -0.30 2.90 7.72
CA VAL A 123 0.06 4.30 7.97
C VAL A 123 -1.19 5.13 7.73
N MET A 124 -1.67 5.86 8.73
CA MET A 124 -2.92 6.58 8.59
C MET A 124 -2.84 8.02 9.09
N ASP A 125 -3.49 8.95 8.36
CA ASP A 125 -3.84 10.24 8.93
C ASP A 125 -4.90 10.01 10.01
N TYR A 126 -4.69 10.63 11.16
CA TYR A 126 -5.66 10.58 12.24
C TYR A 126 -6.92 11.43 11.96
N ARG A 127 -6.80 12.46 11.13
CA ARG A 127 -7.91 13.33 10.74
C ARG A 127 -8.40 12.99 9.34
N LEU A 128 -9.36 12.08 9.28
CA LEU A 128 -10.02 11.70 8.05
C LEU A 128 -11.41 12.40 7.98
N PRO A 129 -11.93 12.69 6.78
CA PRO A 129 -13.16 13.46 6.62
C PRO A 129 -14.44 12.69 6.93
N ASP A 130 -14.40 11.37 6.91
CA ASP A 130 -15.55 10.47 6.98
C ASP A 130 -15.67 9.71 8.32
N VAL A 131 -14.56 9.27 8.88
CA VAL A 131 -14.51 8.48 10.12
C VAL A 131 -13.36 8.96 10.98
N SER A 132 -13.53 9.03 12.31
CA SER A 132 -12.44 9.43 13.19
C SER A 132 -11.30 8.41 13.18
N GLY A 133 -10.06 8.88 13.31
CA GLY A 133 -8.90 7.99 13.37
C GLY A 133 -8.97 6.99 14.53
N ALA A 134 -9.54 7.39 15.67
CA ALA A 134 -9.79 6.49 16.80
C ALA A 134 -10.73 5.35 16.44
N GLU A 135 -11.82 5.64 15.73
CA GLU A 135 -12.78 4.64 15.27
C GLU A 135 -12.15 3.71 14.23
N VAL A 136 -11.35 4.23 13.27
CA VAL A 136 -10.63 3.41 12.30
C VAL A 136 -9.68 2.47 13.02
N CYS A 137 -8.85 2.96 13.96
CA CYS A 137 -7.96 2.14 14.76
C CYS A 137 -8.72 1.04 15.52
N GLY A 138 -9.81 1.41 16.20
CA GLY A 138 -10.64 0.46 16.95
C GLY A 138 -11.15 -0.67 16.08
N ARG A 139 -11.78 -0.33 14.95
CA ARG A 139 -12.33 -1.32 14.01
C ARG A 139 -11.25 -2.20 13.37
N LEU A 140 -10.07 -1.65 13.05
CA LEU A 140 -8.95 -2.44 12.55
C LEU A 140 -8.48 -3.47 13.59
N ARG A 141 -8.55 -3.19 14.87
CA ARG A 141 -8.23 -4.13 15.94
C ARG A 141 -9.28 -5.22 16.14
N GLU A 142 -10.52 -4.98 15.72
CA GLU A 142 -11.61 -5.97 15.78
C GLU A 142 -11.54 -7.01 14.67
N PHE A 143 -10.92 -6.69 13.53
CA PHE A 143 -10.80 -7.63 12.42
C PHE A 143 -9.63 -8.59 12.62
N PRO A 144 -9.86 -9.93 12.56
CA PRO A 144 -8.78 -10.91 12.70
C PRO A 144 -7.60 -10.67 11.75
N GLU A 145 -7.87 -10.17 10.54
CA GLU A 145 -6.90 -9.93 9.49
C GLU A 145 -5.95 -8.77 9.81
N THR A 146 -6.39 -7.82 10.63
CA THR A 146 -5.62 -6.59 10.96
C THR A 146 -5.39 -6.37 12.45
N ALA A 147 -5.93 -7.23 13.32
CA ALA A 147 -5.81 -7.09 14.77
C ALA A 147 -4.35 -6.97 15.25
N GLY A 148 -3.44 -7.70 14.63
CA GLY A 148 -2.00 -7.68 14.91
C GLY A 148 -1.17 -6.77 13.99
N THR A 149 -1.79 -6.12 13.00
CA THR A 149 -1.06 -5.25 12.06
C THR A 149 -0.63 -3.96 12.76
N PRO A 150 0.66 -3.59 12.71
CA PRO A 150 1.12 -2.32 13.27
C PRO A 150 0.44 -1.12 12.60
N ILE A 151 0.03 -0.14 13.41
CA ILE A 151 -0.61 1.10 12.96
C ILE A 151 0.27 2.28 13.36
N ILE A 152 0.74 3.05 12.37
CA ILE A 152 1.40 4.33 12.56
C ILE A 152 0.38 5.43 12.27
N ALA A 153 -0.05 6.17 13.29
CA ALA A 153 -0.92 7.33 13.14
C ALA A 153 -0.10 8.61 12.93
N ILE A 154 -0.49 9.42 11.95
CA ILE A 154 0.12 10.72 11.68
C ILE A 154 -0.89 11.81 12.04
N THR A 155 -0.55 12.77 12.90
CA THR A 155 -1.48 13.77 13.41
C THR A 155 -0.82 15.11 13.69
N THR A 156 -1.57 16.19 13.63
CA THR A 156 -1.15 17.51 14.12
C THR A 156 -1.29 17.67 15.65
N SER A 157 -2.04 16.75 16.29
CA SER A 157 -2.46 16.88 17.70
C SER A 157 -2.35 15.53 18.43
N PRO A 158 -1.13 15.10 18.80
CA PRO A 158 -0.91 13.81 19.47
C PRO A 158 -1.65 13.65 20.81
N GLU A 159 -1.90 14.76 21.51
CA GLU A 159 -2.66 14.80 22.75
C GLU A 159 -4.13 14.41 22.56
N VAL A 160 -4.76 14.81 21.46
CA VAL A 160 -6.14 14.44 21.13
C VAL A 160 -6.24 12.94 20.89
N LEU A 161 -5.29 12.39 20.13
CA LEU A 161 -5.22 10.96 19.85
C LEU A 161 -5.14 10.13 21.14
N ARG A 162 -4.32 10.57 22.10
CA ARG A 162 -4.21 9.90 23.42
C ARG A 162 -5.50 10.03 24.24
N ALA A 163 -6.12 11.22 24.24
CA ALA A 163 -7.34 11.45 24.96
C ALA A 163 -8.52 10.63 24.43
N GLU A 164 -8.57 10.37 23.14
CA GLU A 164 -9.58 9.53 22.47
C GLU A 164 -9.31 8.04 22.59
N GLY A 165 -8.23 7.62 23.25
CA GLY A 165 -7.90 6.21 23.48
C GLY A 165 -7.51 5.45 22.19
N CYS A 166 -6.95 6.14 21.20
CA CYS A 166 -6.50 5.50 19.96
C CYS A 166 -5.39 4.47 20.26
N VAL A 167 -5.54 3.28 19.75
CA VAL A 167 -4.65 2.13 19.93
C VAL A 167 -3.63 1.98 18.77
N ALA A 168 -3.09 3.10 18.30
CA ALA A 168 -1.99 3.09 17.34
C ALA A 168 -0.68 2.65 18.03
N ASP A 169 0.17 1.90 17.33
CA ASP A 169 1.46 1.40 17.85
C ASP A 169 2.55 2.48 17.83
N ALA A 170 2.42 3.45 16.92
CA ALA A 170 3.26 4.63 16.88
C ALA A 170 2.45 5.87 16.47
N VAL A 171 2.88 7.04 16.96
CA VAL A 171 2.27 8.32 16.62
C VAL A 171 3.36 9.28 16.14
N LEU A 172 3.17 9.80 14.92
CA LEU A 172 4.05 10.80 14.32
C LEU A 172 3.31 12.13 14.21
N THR A 173 4.01 13.22 14.48
CA THR A 173 3.42 14.56 14.42
C THR A 173 3.62 15.18 13.03
N LYS A 174 2.56 15.80 12.48
CA LYS A 174 2.65 16.61 11.26
C LYS A 174 3.34 17.96 11.57
N PRO A 175 4.28 18.45 10.71
CA PRO A 175 4.73 17.82 9.47
C PRO A 175 5.60 16.60 9.74
N CYS A 176 5.26 15.47 9.14
CA CYS A 176 6.01 14.23 9.31
C CYS A 176 7.15 14.18 8.29
N GLN A 177 8.39 14.09 8.79
CA GLN A 177 9.54 13.87 7.90
C GLN A 177 9.56 12.41 7.44
N ILE A 178 9.90 12.21 6.18
CA ILE A 178 9.96 10.88 5.56
C ILE A 178 10.90 9.94 6.30
N ASP A 179 12.07 10.43 6.71
CA ASP A 179 13.04 9.62 7.47
C ASP A 179 12.47 9.13 8.80
N THR A 180 11.67 9.96 9.48
CA THR A 180 11.00 9.59 10.73
C THR A 180 9.96 8.50 10.49
N LEU A 181 9.16 8.62 9.42
CA LEU A 181 8.21 7.57 9.03
C LEU A 181 8.92 6.26 8.73
N ILE A 182 9.98 6.30 7.93
CA ILE A 182 10.73 5.09 7.55
C ILE A 182 11.42 4.45 8.77
N ALA A 183 11.97 5.27 9.68
CA ALA A 183 12.53 4.76 10.92
C ALA A 183 11.47 4.05 11.79
N ALA A 184 10.27 4.64 11.94
CA ALA A 184 9.15 4.02 12.63
C ALA A 184 8.68 2.73 11.95
N ALA A 185 8.54 2.73 10.62
CA ALA A 185 8.14 1.55 9.85
C ALA A 185 9.12 0.37 10.05
N ARG A 186 10.42 0.64 10.12
CA ARG A 186 11.46 -0.38 10.35
C ARG A 186 11.37 -1.05 11.72
N LEU A 187 10.86 -0.37 12.73
CA LEU A 187 10.65 -0.98 14.05
C LEU A 187 9.62 -2.10 14.01
N PHE A 188 8.61 -1.96 13.16
CA PHE A 188 7.51 -2.93 13.04
C PHE A 188 7.72 -3.94 11.91
N VAL A 189 8.49 -3.56 10.89
CA VAL A 189 8.77 -4.40 9.72
C VAL A 189 10.29 -4.56 9.57
N PRO A 190 10.94 -5.39 10.40
CA PRO A 190 12.41 -5.46 10.50
C PRO A 190 13.11 -5.98 9.23
N HIS A 191 12.37 -6.58 8.30
CA HIS A 191 12.91 -7.05 7.00
C HIS A 191 12.99 -5.95 5.93
N LEU A 192 12.68 -4.69 6.27
CA LEU A 192 12.96 -3.56 5.39
C LEU A 192 14.46 -3.40 5.25
N ALA A 193 14.97 -3.66 4.04
CA ALA A 193 16.39 -3.55 3.74
C ALA A 193 16.92 -2.18 4.18
N CYS A 194 17.99 -2.20 4.97
CA CYS A 194 18.82 -1.02 5.14
C CYS A 194 19.37 -0.69 3.74
N GLY A 195 19.07 0.50 3.23
CA GLY A 195 19.47 0.94 1.88
C GLY A 195 20.98 1.12 1.74
N ALA A 196 21.72 0.00 1.74
CA ALA A 196 23.17 -0.05 1.62
C ALA A 196 23.65 -1.30 0.86
N ASP A 197 22.88 -1.80 -0.12
CA ASP A 197 23.42 -2.81 -1.06
C ASP A 197 22.91 -2.52 -2.49
N VAL A 198 23.24 -1.32 -2.98
CA VAL A 198 23.22 -1.00 -4.40
C VAL A 198 24.58 -0.43 -4.76
N ALA A 199 25.62 -1.24 -4.65
CA ALA A 199 26.89 -1.06 -5.35
C ALA A 199 27.76 -2.32 -5.17
N SER A 200 27.67 -3.25 -6.08
CA SER A 200 28.78 -4.08 -6.55
C SER A 200 28.41 -4.72 -7.86
#